data_979725a96405497e5f5b8363fa246f49
#
_entry.id   979725a96405497e5f5b8363fa246f49
#
_cell.length_a   1.000
_cell.length_b   1.000
_cell.length_c   1.000
_cell.angle_alpha   90.00
_cell.angle_beta   90.00
_cell.angle_gamma   90.00
#
_symmetry.space_group_name_H-M   'P 1'
#
loop_
_entity.id
_entity.type
_entity.pdbx_description
1 polymer ?
#
loop_
_entity_poly.entity_id
_entity_poly.type
_entity_poly.pdbx_seq_one_letter_code
_entity_poly.pdbx_strand_id
1 'polypeptide(L)'
;RDQEVRITDILAVDTLAPVEISGSLAGETCMEKAVGIAAMVKTKHLPMQKIAEKLEQELKVKAVVAGVEAVMASLGALTTPGTRLPLAILDMGGGSTDAAVLEENGTVRTTHQAGAGELVTMLIQTELGLGSRTTAEQIKKYPMGKVESLFHMRLENGSMQFFEESIDPGYYGHVVLLAPGEMLKVEEDIPMEKILEVRREAKRKVFVRNAVRALKIVAPEHDLRKISNVV
;
A
#
# COMPACT_ATOMS: atom_id res chain seq x y z
N ARG A 1 -14.16 30.13 -7.14
CA ARG A 1 -13.85 29.91 -8.58
C ARG A 1 -13.79 28.40 -8.76
N ASP A 2 -14.75 27.87 -9.52
CA ASP A 2 -14.88 26.45 -9.78
C ASP A 2 -13.64 25.97 -10.53
N GLN A 3 -12.87 25.07 -9.90
CA GLN A 3 -11.78 24.38 -10.57
C GLN A 3 -12.37 23.12 -11.21
N GLU A 4 -12.20 22.99 -12.51
CA GLU A 4 -12.56 21.76 -13.20
C GLU A 4 -11.65 20.63 -12.74
N VAL A 5 -12.24 19.67 -12.04
CA VAL A 5 -11.58 18.47 -11.54
C VAL A 5 -12.02 17.29 -12.38
N ARG A 6 -11.06 16.53 -12.91
CA ARG A 6 -11.34 15.31 -13.68
C ARG A 6 -10.84 14.10 -12.92
N ILE A 7 -11.72 13.12 -12.73
CA ILE A 7 -11.33 11.81 -12.19
C ILE A 7 -10.64 11.03 -13.31
N THR A 8 -9.43 10.55 -13.07
CA THR A 8 -8.63 9.80 -14.05
C THR A 8 -8.54 8.33 -13.74
N ASP A 9 -8.75 7.93 -12.49
CA ASP A 9 -8.79 6.54 -12.06
C ASP A 9 -9.58 6.38 -10.76
N ILE A 10 -10.23 5.21 -10.58
CA ILE A 10 -10.94 4.82 -9.36
C ILE A 10 -10.60 3.38 -9.04
N LEU A 11 -10.22 3.13 -7.80
CA LEU A 11 -10.13 1.79 -7.21
C LEU A 11 -11.19 1.66 -6.11
N ALA A 12 -12.15 0.79 -6.30
CA ALA A 12 -13.07 0.36 -5.26
C ALA A 12 -12.69 -1.05 -4.78
N VAL A 13 -12.65 -1.23 -3.47
CA VAL A 13 -12.36 -2.50 -2.81
C VAL A 13 -13.54 -2.83 -1.90
N ASP A 14 -14.11 -3.98 -2.12
CA ASP A 14 -15.20 -4.53 -1.29
C ASP A 14 -14.68 -5.07 0.05
N THR A 15 -15.59 -5.48 0.91
CA THR A 15 -15.26 -6.17 2.18
C THR A 15 -14.35 -7.36 1.94
N LEU A 16 -13.46 -7.63 2.88
CA LEU A 16 -12.58 -8.80 2.81
C LEU A 16 -13.36 -10.11 3.04
N ALA A 17 -14.45 -10.04 3.81
CA ALA A 17 -15.40 -11.13 4.00
C ALA A 17 -16.80 -10.68 3.57
N PRO A 18 -17.52 -11.42 2.69
CA PRO A 18 -18.92 -11.15 2.41
C PRO A 18 -19.74 -11.38 3.68
N VAL A 19 -20.60 -10.42 4.00
CA VAL A 19 -21.57 -10.59 5.08
C VAL A 19 -22.82 -11.23 4.49
N GLU A 20 -23.14 -12.46 4.91
CA GLU A 20 -24.44 -13.05 4.61
C GLU A 20 -25.52 -12.32 5.41
N ILE A 21 -26.50 -11.77 4.73
CA ILE A 21 -27.71 -11.25 5.38
C ILE A 21 -28.62 -12.42 5.67
N SER A 22 -28.69 -12.81 6.94
CA SER A 22 -29.72 -13.73 7.40
C SER A 22 -31.08 -13.03 7.36
N GLY A 23 -31.96 -13.46 6.43
CA GLY A 23 -33.36 -13.02 6.38
C GLY A 23 -33.87 -12.47 5.05
N SER A 24 -33.08 -12.42 3.99
CA SER A 24 -33.62 -12.11 2.66
C SER A 24 -34.18 -13.35 1.98
N LEU A 25 -35.34 -13.20 1.36
CA LEU A 25 -36.05 -14.25 0.63
C LEU A 25 -35.31 -14.75 -0.64
N ALA A 26 -34.18 -14.16 -0.99
CA ALA A 26 -33.49 -14.37 -2.25
C ALA A 26 -32.04 -14.89 -2.12
N GLY A 27 -31.50 -15.09 -0.92
CA GLY A 27 -30.09 -15.48 -0.77
C GLY A 27 -29.09 -14.44 -1.31
N GLU A 28 -29.51 -13.18 -1.33
CA GLU A 28 -28.68 -12.08 -1.83
C GLU A 28 -27.58 -11.75 -0.81
N THR A 29 -26.34 -11.79 -1.26
CA THR A 29 -25.21 -11.18 -0.54
C THR A 29 -25.30 -9.67 -0.72
N CYS A 30 -25.69 -8.95 0.31
CA CYS A 30 -25.66 -7.49 0.30
C CYS A 30 -24.25 -7.00 0.61
N MET A 31 -23.66 -6.22 -0.27
CA MET A 31 -22.44 -5.46 0.00
C MET A 31 -22.80 -4.18 0.76
N GLU A 32 -23.24 -4.32 2.01
CA GLU A 32 -23.58 -3.16 2.84
C GLU A 32 -22.37 -2.36 3.35
N LYS A 33 -21.17 -2.86 3.13
CA LYS A 33 -19.94 -2.15 3.49
C LYS A 33 -19.05 -2.01 2.27
N ALA A 34 -19.23 -0.93 1.52
CA ALA A 34 -18.17 -0.44 0.63
C ALA A 34 -16.98 -0.03 1.51
N VAL A 35 -15.91 -0.80 1.50
CA VAL A 35 -14.87 -0.71 2.51
C VAL A 35 -13.84 0.33 2.15
N GLY A 36 -13.58 0.57 0.90
CA GLY A 36 -12.64 1.58 0.50
C GLY A 36 -12.75 1.98 -0.96
N ILE A 37 -12.76 3.29 -1.19
CA ILE A 37 -12.67 3.87 -2.53
C ILE A 37 -11.49 4.82 -2.54
N ALA A 38 -10.57 4.63 -3.48
CA ALA A 38 -9.52 5.57 -3.81
C ALA A 38 -9.79 6.14 -5.20
N ALA A 39 -9.65 7.45 -5.36
CA ALA A 39 -9.82 8.12 -6.64
C ALA A 39 -8.60 8.98 -6.97
N MET A 40 -8.11 8.87 -8.20
CA MET A 40 -7.10 9.76 -8.74
C MET A 40 -7.78 10.93 -9.44
N VAL A 41 -7.40 12.14 -9.07
CA VAL A 41 -7.96 13.35 -9.65
C VAL A 41 -6.89 14.18 -10.35
N LYS A 42 -7.22 14.70 -11.53
CA LYS A 42 -6.38 15.64 -12.27
C LYS A 42 -7.02 17.03 -12.23
N THR A 43 -6.23 18.03 -11.88
CA THR A 43 -6.61 19.44 -11.89
C THR A 43 -5.86 20.17 -12.99
N LYS A 44 -6.40 21.31 -13.46
CA LYS A 44 -5.76 22.15 -14.49
C LYS A 44 -4.41 22.76 -14.01
N HIS A 45 -4.26 22.97 -12.71
CA HIS A 45 -3.02 23.48 -12.13
C HIS A 45 -2.33 22.37 -11.34
N LEU A 46 -1.17 21.94 -11.81
CA LEU A 46 -0.35 20.97 -11.13
C LEU A 46 0.10 21.53 -9.76
N PRO A 47 -0.13 20.81 -8.65
CA PRO A 47 0.31 21.24 -7.33
C PRO A 47 1.80 21.62 -7.27
N MET A 48 2.65 20.89 -8.01
CA MET A 48 4.09 21.12 -8.09
C MET A 48 4.45 22.48 -8.72
N GLN A 49 3.69 22.95 -9.71
CA GLN A 49 3.91 24.28 -10.28
C GLN A 49 3.65 25.39 -9.26
N LYS A 50 2.57 25.25 -8.47
CA LYS A 50 2.27 26.20 -7.38
C LYS A 50 3.35 26.20 -6.30
N ILE A 51 3.91 25.02 -5.98
CA ILE A 51 5.02 24.90 -5.04
C ILE A 51 6.27 25.59 -5.61
N ALA A 52 6.59 25.36 -6.88
CA ALA A 52 7.73 25.99 -7.55
C ALA A 52 7.59 27.53 -7.55
N GLU A 53 6.42 28.06 -7.96
CA GLU A 53 6.12 29.50 -7.92
C GLU A 53 6.27 30.09 -6.51
N LYS A 54 5.78 29.38 -5.49
CA LYS A 54 5.89 29.84 -4.11
C LYS A 54 7.34 29.85 -3.62
N LEU A 55 8.14 28.85 -3.96
CA LEU A 55 9.58 28.80 -3.66
C LEU A 55 10.32 29.93 -4.33
N GLU A 56 10.03 30.24 -5.59
CA GLU A 56 10.62 31.38 -6.30
C GLU A 56 10.30 32.71 -5.64
N GLN A 57 9.04 32.87 -5.22
CA GLN A 57 8.59 34.13 -4.55
C GLN A 57 9.21 34.30 -3.18
N GLU A 58 9.25 33.27 -2.35
CA GLU A 58 9.71 33.37 -0.96
C GLU A 58 11.23 33.35 -0.83
N LEU A 59 11.89 32.44 -1.58
CA LEU A 59 13.33 32.20 -1.44
C LEU A 59 14.18 32.95 -2.49
N LYS A 60 13.55 33.58 -3.48
CA LYS A 60 14.25 34.27 -4.61
C LYS A 60 15.21 33.34 -5.38
N VAL A 61 14.87 32.07 -5.45
CA VAL A 61 15.59 31.03 -6.23
C VAL A 61 14.78 30.66 -7.45
N LYS A 62 15.44 30.25 -8.53
CA LYS A 62 14.76 29.70 -9.69
C LYS A 62 14.38 28.25 -9.40
N ALA A 63 13.08 27.93 -9.43
CA ALA A 63 12.55 26.60 -9.23
C ALA A 63 11.96 26.04 -10.54
N VAL A 64 12.42 24.88 -10.98
CA VAL A 64 11.96 24.24 -12.20
C VAL A 64 11.42 22.86 -11.85
N VAL A 65 10.20 22.53 -12.30
CA VAL A 65 9.64 21.17 -12.19
C VAL A 65 10.35 20.32 -13.26
N ALA A 66 11.24 19.42 -12.82
CA ALA A 66 12.09 18.62 -13.69
C ALA A 66 11.30 17.49 -14.41
N GLY A 67 10.29 16.92 -13.75
CA GLY A 67 9.50 15.83 -14.33
C GLY A 67 8.50 15.25 -13.34
N VAL A 68 7.79 14.21 -13.77
CA VAL A 68 6.91 13.41 -12.92
C VAL A 68 7.71 12.30 -12.22
N GLU A 69 7.27 11.93 -11.04
CA GLU A 69 7.94 10.97 -10.14
C GLU A 69 8.36 9.68 -10.85
N ALA A 70 7.44 9.03 -11.56
CA ALA A 70 7.71 7.79 -12.27
C ALA A 70 8.84 7.90 -13.33
N VAL A 71 8.97 9.04 -14.00
CA VAL A 71 10.07 9.28 -14.97
C VAL A 71 11.39 9.47 -14.23
N MET A 72 11.39 10.20 -13.10
CA MET A 72 12.61 10.41 -12.32
C MET A 72 13.08 9.11 -11.66
N ALA A 73 12.15 8.29 -11.15
CA ALA A 73 12.44 6.95 -10.63
C ALA A 73 13.04 6.04 -11.73
N SER A 74 12.53 6.13 -12.98
CA SER A 74 13.07 5.38 -14.12
C SER A 74 14.55 5.73 -14.40
N LEU A 75 14.86 7.02 -14.36
CA LEU A 75 16.23 7.48 -14.56
C LEU A 75 17.17 7.02 -13.43
N GLY A 76 16.69 7.05 -12.19
CA GLY A 76 17.42 6.53 -11.03
C GLY A 76 17.71 5.02 -11.12
N ALA A 77 16.72 4.23 -11.54
CA ALA A 77 16.85 2.78 -11.65
C ALA A 77 17.85 2.34 -12.72
N LEU A 78 18.05 3.15 -13.79
CA LEU A 78 19.07 2.87 -14.83
C LEU A 78 20.50 2.86 -14.30
N THR A 79 20.75 3.45 -13.13
CA THR A 79 22.08 3.43 -12.51
C THR A 79 22.39 2.09 -11.83
N THR A 80 21.41 1.19 -11.71
CA THR A 80 21.60 -0.12 -11.08
C THR A 80 22.32 -1.08 -12.05
N PRO A 81 23.47 -1.66 -11.67
CA PRO A 81 24.19 -2.59 -12.52
C PRO A 81 23.35 -3.81 -12.91
N GLY A 82 23.46 -4.24 -14.17
CA GLY A 82 22.74 -5.42 -14.68
C GLY A 82 21.31 -5.15 -15.15
N THR A 83 20.85 -3.93 -15.11
CA THR A 83 19.52 -3.55 -15.61
C THR A 83 19.45 -3.70 -17.13
N ARG A 84 18.41 -4.35 -17.62
CA ARG A 84 18.15 -4.55 -19.06
C ARG A 84 16.84 -3.90 -19.45
N LEU A 85 16.77 -3.42 -20.69
CA LEU A 85 15.54 -2.91 -21.27
C LEU A 85 14.72 -4.03 -21.96
N PRO A 86 13.40 -3.94 -22.01
CA PRO A 86 12.56 -2.93 -21.36
C PRO A 86 12.57 -3.05 -19.82
N LEU A 87 12.78 -1.91 -19.14
CA LEU A 87 12.79 -1.80 -17.69
C LEU A 87 11.46 -1.23 -17.19
N ALA A 88 10.79 -1.96 -16.35
CA ALA A 88 9.62 -1.46 -15.63
C ALA A 88 10.01 -0.96 -14.23
N ILE A 89 9.36 0.11 -13.80
CA ILE A 89 9.43 0.63 -12.44
C ILE A 89 8.03 0.66 -11.88
N LEU A 90 7.89 0.18 -10.66
CA LEU A 90 6.64 0.14 -9.94
C LEU A 90 6.81 0.82 -8.58
N ASP A 91 6.22 2.00 -8.44
CA ASP A 91 6.20 2.75 -7.19
C ASP A 91 4.83 2.60 -6.52
N MET A 92 4.83 2.03 -5.32
CA MET A 92 3.62 1.84 -4.50
C MET A 92 3.72 2.73 -3.26
N GLY A 93 3.29 3.96 -3.41
CA GLY A 93 3.31 4.98 -2.36
C GLY A 93 2.21 4.83 -1.31
N GLY A 94 1.83 5.95 -0.69
CA GLY A 94 0.72 6.00 0.27
C GLY A 94 -0.64 6.00 -0.43
N GLY A 95 -0.86 6.92 -1.35
CA GLY A 95 -2.16 7.17 -2.02
C GLY A 95 -2.28 6.59 -3.41
N SER A 96 -1.18 6.44 -4.15
CA SER A 96 -1.14 6.00 -5.54
C SER A 96 -0.20 4.83 -5.77
N THR A 97 -0.46 4.12 -6.85
CA THR A 97 0.44 3.14 -7.45
C THR A 97 0.82 3.64 -8.83
N ASP A 98 2.10 3.88 -9.01
CA ASP A 98 2.66 4.46 -10.22
C ASP A 98 3.53 3.43 -10.93
N ALA A 99 3.42 3.36 -12.26
CA ALA A 99 4.30 2.51 -13.04
C ALA A 99 4.85 3.26 -14.25
N ALA A 100 6.08 2.94 -14.60
CA ALA A 100 6.71 3.38 -15.82
C ALA A 100 7.43 2.21 -16.51
N VAL A 101 7.47 2.23 -17.84
CA VAL A 101 8.34 1.35 -18.63
C VAL A 101 9.23 2.20 -19.52
N LEU A 102 10.51 1.98 -19.43
CA LEU A 102 11.49 2.50 -20.37
C LEU A 102 11.82 1.43 -21.42
N GLU A 103 11.55 1.74 -22.67
CA GLU A 103 11.81 0.86 -23.82
C GLU A 103 13.21 1.06 -24.38
N GLU A 104 13.71 0.12 -25.20
CA GLU A 104 15.03 0.17 -25.84
C GLU A 104 15.21 1.40 -26.75
N ASN A 105 14.13 1.89 -27.35
CA ASN A 105 14.12 3.08 -28.19
C ASN A 105 14.12 4.40 -27.40
N GLY A 106 14.18 4.35 -26.06
CA GLY A 106 14.13 5.51 -25.17
C GLY A 106 12.72 6.03 -24.88
N THR A 107 11.66 5.38 -25.39
CA THR A 107 10.28 5.75 -25.08
C THR A 107 9.95 5.39 -23.64
N VAL A 108 9.34 6.33 -22.89
CA VAL A 108 8.83 6.11 -21.55
C VAL A 108 7.31 6.13 -21.57
N ARG A 109 6.68 5.05 -21.10
CA ARG A 109 5.24 4.99 -20.85
C ARG A 109 5.01 5.03 -19.35
N THR A 110 4.02 5.79 -18.92
CA THR A 110 3.69 5.93 -17.50
C THR A 110 2.20 5.73 -17.26
N THR A 111 1.85 5.27 -16.08
CA THR A 111 0.47 5.25 -15.57
C THR A 111 0.44 5.60 -14.10
N HIS A 112 -0.64 6.25 -13.67
CA HIS A 112 -0.90 6.61 -12.28
C HIS A 112 -2.24 6.02 -11.88
N GLN A 113 -2.26 5.22 -10.83
CA GLN A 113 -3.46 4.52 -10.37
C GLN A 113 -3.79 4.88 -8.93
N ALA A 114 -5.08 5.01 -8.66
CA ALA A 114 -5.60 5.26 -7.33
C ALA A 114 -5.39 4.07 -6.40
N GLY A 115 -5.02 4.33 -5.15
CA GLY A 115 -4.95 3.35 -4.07
C GLY A 115 -3.57 2.69 -3.95
N ALA A 116 -3.07 2.74 -2.73
CA ALA A 116 -1.82 2.11 -2.29
C ALA A 116 -1.84 1.90 -0.77
N GLY A 117 -0.76 2.21 -0.07
CA GLY A 117 -0.55 1.90 1.34
C GLY A 117 -1.63 2.40 2.29
N GLU A 118 -2.22 3.57 2.02
CA GLU A 118 -3.30 4.15 2.82
C GLU A 118 -4.58 3.31 2.76
N LEU A 119 -4.91 2.82 1.57
CA LEU A 119 -6.08 1.96 1.38
C LEU A 119 -5.89 0.61 2.10
N VAL A 120 -4.67 0.05 2.09
CA VAL A 120 -4.34 -1.16 2.86
C VAL A 120 -4.55 -0.92 4.36
N THR A 121 -4.05 0.19 4.89
CA THR A 121 -4.21 0.54 6.31
C THR A 121 -5.68 0.69 6.69
N MET A 122 -6.46 1.36 5.84
CA MET A 122 -7.91 1.52 6.07
C MET A 122 -8.65 0.18 6.07
N LEU A 123 -8.32 -0.72 5.15
CA LEU A 123 -8.90 -2.07 5.11
C LEU A 123 -8.58 -2.85 6.39
N ILE A 124 -7.33 -2.85 6.83
CA ILE A 124 -6.92 -3.51 8.07
C ILE A 124 -7.68 -2.93 9.25
N GLN A 125 -7.75 -1.61 9.36
CA GLN A 125 -8.47 -0.94 10.44
C GLN A 125 -9.95 -1.34 10.48
N THR A 126 -10.62 -1.29 9.35
CA THR A 126 -12.06 -1.56 9.25
C THR A 126 -12.38 -3.03 9.50
N GLU A 127 -11.64 -3.95 8.88
CA GLU A 127 -11.91 -5.39 8.97
C GLU A 127 -11.60 -6.00 10.35
N LEU A 128 -10.61 -5.44 11.04
CA LEU A 128 -10.28 -5.85 12.41
C LEU A 128 -11.04 -5.04 13.46
N GLY A 129 -11.80 -4.01 13.07
CA GLY A 129 -12.51 -3.13 13.99
C GLY A 129 -11.58 -2.34 14.92
N LEU A 130 -10.37 -1.98 14.47
CA LEU A 130 -9.38 -1.30 15.29
C LEU A 130 -9.78 0.14 15.58
N GLY A 131 -9.71 0.53 16.84
CA GLY A 131 -9.95 1.92 17.26
C GLY A 131 -8.84 2.88 16.78
N SER A 132 -7.63 2.37 16.58
CA SER A 132 -6.45 3.16 16.20
C SER A 132 -6.00 2.88 14.77
N ARG A 133 -5.94 3.96 13.96
CA ARG A 133 -5.30 3.90 12.63
C ARG A 133 -3.80 3.60 12.72
N THR A 134 -3.14 4.08 13.76
CA THR A 134 -1.71 3.82 14.00
C THR A 134 -1.45 2.35 14.18
N THR A 135 -2.28 1.64 14.96
CA THR A 135 -2.20 0.19 15.12
C THR A 135 -2.38 -0.55 13.80
N ALA A 136 -3.33 -0.13 12.96
CA ALA A 136 -3.52 -0.71 11.63
C ALA A 136 -2.29 -0.51 10.72
N GLU A 137 -1.67 0.67 10.77
CA GLU A 137 -0.45 0.98 10.04
C GLU A 137 0.74 0.13 10.53
N GLN A 138 0.85 -0.09 11.84
CA GLN A 138 1.86 -0.94 12.45
C GLN A 138 1.65 -2.42 12.08
N ILE A 139 0.42 -2.92 12.10
CA ILE A 139 0.06 -4.27 11.64
C ILE A 139 0.45 -4.45 10.17
N LYS A 140 0.24 -3.45 9.33
CA LYS A 140 0.67 -3.49 7.93
C LYS A 140 2.18 -3.67 7.78
N LYS A 141 2.97 -3.03 8.65
CA LYS A 141 4.43 -2.89 8.52
C LYS A 141 5.22 -3.98 9.20
N TYR A 142 4.86 -4.30 10.44
CA TYR A 142 5.72 -5.09 11.32
C TYR A 142 5.34 -6.56 11.36
N PRO A 143 6.31 -7.45 11.53
CA PRO A 143 6.05 -8.83 11.90
C PRO A 143 5.41 -8.90 13.28
N MET A 144 4.78 -10.01 13.61
CA MET A 144 4.08 -10.18 14.87
C MET A 144 4.35 -11.53 15.53
N GLY A 145 4.06 -11.57 16.82
CA GLY A 145 4.08 -12.79 17.62
C GLY A 145 2.97 -12.80 18.65
N LYS A 146 2.60 -13.98 19.11
CA LYS A 146 1.72 -14.21 20.25
C LYS A 146 2.56 -14.55 21.47
N VAL A 147 2.44 -13.77 22.53
CA VAL A 147 3.11 -14.05 23.80
C VAL A 147 2.37 -15.17 24.54
N GLU A 148 2.99 -16.34 24.63
CA GLU A 148 2.40 -17.53 25.22
C GLU A 148 2.92 -17.79 26.66
N SER A 149 4.04 -17.19 27.01
CA SER A 149 4.55 -17.13 28.39
C SER A 149 5.45 -15.90 28.57
N LEU A 150 5.88 -15.63 29.79
CA LEU A 150 6.83 -14.53 30.06
C LEU A 150 8.23 -14.77 29.49
N PHE A 151 8.52 -15.97 29.00
CA PHE A 151 9.82 -16.36 28.50
C PHE A 151 9.81 -16.78 27.03
N HIS A 152 8.65 -16.84 26.38
CA HIS A 152 8.59 -17.13 24.95
C HIS A 152 7.34 -16.59 24.28
N MET A 153 7.47 -16.36 22.97
CA MET A 153 6.35 -16.07 22.08
C MET A 153 6.42 -16.92 20.81
N ARG A 154 5.28 -17.18 20.24
CA ARG A 154 5.15 -17.82 18.93
C ARG A 154 5.05 -16.74 17.83
N LEU A 155 6.01 -16.75 16.90
CA LEU A 155 6.06 -15.81 15.80
C LEU A 155 5.03 -16.16 14.71
N GLU A 156 4.72 -15.19 13.84
CA GLU A 156 3.76 -15.35 12.74
C GLU A 156 4.14 -16.44 11.72
N ASN A 157 5.41 -16.81 11.63
CA ASN A 157 5.90 -17.91 10.79
C ASN A 157 5.83 -19.28 11.50
N GLY A 158 5.29 -19.34 12.72
CA GLY A 158 5.16 -20.54 13.54
C GLY A 158 6.40 -20.89 14.38
N SER A 159 7.51 -20.19 14.22
CA SER A 159 8.70 -20.43 15.06
C SER A 159 8.51 -19.84 16.47
N MET A 160 9.28 -20.38 17.42
CA MET A 160 9.30 -19.91 18.82
C MET A 160 10.51 -19.00 19.02
N GLN A 161 10.25 -17.87 19.67
CA GLN A 161 11.31 -16.98 20.17
C GLN A 161 11.33 -17.06 21.69
N PHE A 162 12.50 -17.35 22.26
CA PHE A 162 12.72 -17.43 23.70
C PHE A 162 13.46 -16.19 24.19
N PHE A 163 13.15 -15.78 25.42
CA PHE A 163 13.78 -14.66 26.11
C PHE A 163 14.63 -15.17 27.27
N GLU A 164 15.80 -14.60 27.45
CA GLU A 164 16.70 -14.93 28.57
C GLU A 164 16.14 -14.42 29.91
N GLU A 165 15.46 -13.26 29.87
CA GLU A 165 14.79 -12.64 31.00
C GLU A 165 13.28 -12.62 30.76
N SER A 166 12.50 -12.55 31.86
CA SER A 166 11.04 -12.41 31.74
C SER A 166 10.66 -11.07 31.12
N ILE A 167 9.78 -11.12 30.12
CA ILE A 167 9.17 -9.90 29.57
C ILE A 167 8.08 -9.37 30.51
N ASP A 168 7.65 -8.13 30.27
CA ASP A 168 6.56 -7.50 31.02
C ASP A 168 5.30 -8.38 31.01
N PRO A 169 4.73 -8.73 32.19
CA PRO A 169 3.51 -9.50 32.27
C PRO A 169 2.32 -8.92 31.52
N GLY A 170 2.30 -7.61 31.27
CA GLY A 170 1.28 -6.94 30.46
C GLY A 170 1.18 -7.41 29.02
N TYR A 171 2.18 -8.12 28.50
CA TYR A 171 2.15 -8.73 27.18
C TYR A 171 1.57 -10.15 27.15
N TYR A 172 1.45 -10.80 28.31
CA TYR A 172 1.00 -12.20 28.37
C TYR A 172 -0.38 -12.39 27.72
N GLY A 173 -0.47 -13.36 26.82
CA GLY A 173 -1.69 -13.68 26.10
C GLY A 173 -2.04 -12.74 24.92
N HIS A 174 -1.30 -11.64 24.74
CA HIS A 174 -1.55 -10.68 23.68
C HIS A 174 -0.73 -10.97 22.41
N VAL A 175 -1.24 -10.45 21.28
CA VAL A 175 -0.46 -10.31 20.06
C VAL A 175 0.38 -9.04 20.19
N VAL A 176 1.65 -9.15 19.82
CA VAL A 176 2.61 -8.03 19.81
C VAL A 176 3.19 -7.85 18.42
N LEU A 177 3.42 -6.61 18.04
CA LEU A 177 4.10 -6.22 16.82
C LEU A 177 5.57 -5.96 17.13
N LEU A 178 6.46 -6.50 16.31
CA LEU A 178 7.90 -6.44 16.52
C LEU A 178 8.46 -5.24 15.73
N ALA A 179 8.33 -4.06 16.31
CA ALA A 179 8.92 -2.84 15.77
C ALA A 179 10.42 -2.76 16.08
N PRO A 180 11.21 -1.97 15.34
CA PRO A 180 12.63 -1.79 15.63
C PRO A 180 12.86 -1.26 17.06
N GLY A 181 13.45 -2.10 17.92
CA GLY A 181 13.78 -1.75 19.29
C GLY A 181 12.67 -1.84 20.32
N GLU A 182 11.44 -2.19 19.93
CA GLU A 182 10.30 -2.28 20.85
C GLU A 182 9.26 -3.32 20.43
N MET A 183 8.52 -3.82 21.41
CA MET A 183 7.31 -4.61 21.19
C MET A 183 6.09 -3.74 21.44
N LEU A 184 5.16 -3.71 20.47
CA LEU A 184 3.93 -2.93 20.55
C LEU A 184 2.76 -3.88 20.73
N LYS A 185 2.05 -3.75 21.85
CA LYS A 185 0.89 -4.59 22.14
C LYS A 185 -0.29 -4.21 21.23
N VAL A 186 -0.96 -5.21 20.68
CA VAL A 186 -2.29 -5.05 20.09
C VAL A 186 -3.30 -5.16 21.22
N GLU A 187 -4.02 -4.07 21.49
CA GLU A 187 -4.93 -3.99 22.64
C GLU A 187 -6.21 -4.78 22.42
N GLU A 188 -6.64 -4.90 21.18
CA GLU A 188 -7.83 -5.67 20.81
C GLU A 188 -7.54 -7.17 20.92
N ASP A 189 -8.48 -7.91 21.53
CA ASP A 189 -8.37 -9.37 21.66
C ASP A 189 -8.75 -10.07 20.34
N ILE A 190 -7.84 -10.01 19.39
CA ILE A 190 -7.99 -10.58 18.04
C ILE A 190 -6.99 -11.71 17.87
N PRO A 191 -7.40 -12.90 17.42
CA PRO A 191 -6.48 -13.99 17.11
C PRO A 191 -5.43 -13.58 16.08
N MET A 192 -4.17 -13.94 16.31
CA MET A 192 -3.06 -13.61 15.41
C MET A 192 -3.32 -14.09 13.98
N GLU A 193 -3.90 -15.27 13.83
CA GLU A 193 -4.26 -15.87 12.56
C GLU A 193 -5.24 -14.98 11.77
N LYS A 194 -6.21 -14.35 12.45
CA LYS A 194 -7.15 -13.43 11.84
C LYS A 194 -6.48 -12.14 11.39
N ILE A 195 -5.56 -11.61 12.21
CA ILE A 195 -4.77 -10.42 11.83
C ILE A 195 -3.92 -10.71 10.59
N LEU A 196 -3.27 -11.87 10.54
CA LEU A 196 -2.47 -12.31 9.40
C LEU A 196 -3.30 -12.46 8.12
N GLU A 197 -4.47 -13.09 8.23
CA GLU A 197 -5.40 -13.25 7.11
C GLU A 197 -5.82 -11.89 6.53
N VAL A 198 -6.33 -11.00 7.39
CA VAL A 198 -6.78 -9.67 6.99
C VAL A 198 -5.64 -8.85 6.38
N ARG A 199 -4.44 -8.85 7.01
CA ARG A 199 -3.26 -8.17 6.48
C ARG A 199 -2.89 -8.67 5.08
N ARG A 200 -2.86 -9.99 4.87
CA ARG A 200 -2.53 -10.61 3.59
C ARG A 200 -3.56 -10.26 2.52
N GLU A 201 -4.85 -10.39 2.84
CA GLU A 201 -5.92 -10.10 1.88
C GLU A 201 -5.99 -8.60 1.53
N ALA A 202 -5.81 -7.70 2.49
CA ALA A 202 -5.74 -6.27 2.23
C ALA A 202 -4.59 -5.93 1.26
N LYS A 203 -3.40 -6.47 1.51
CA LYS A 203 -2.24 -6.29 0.62
C LYS A 203 -2.51 -6.89 -0.78
N ARG A 204 -3.11 -8.07 -0.86
CA ARG A 204 -3.44 -8.71 -2.13
C ARG A 204 -4.44 -7.88 -2.94
N LYS A 205 -5.52 -7.44 -2.32
CA LYS A 205 -6.59 -6.68 -2.98
C LYS A 205 -6.16 -5.30 -3.47
N VAL A 206 -5.16 -4.70 -2.85
CA VAL A 206 -4.66 -3.37 -3.22
C VAL A 206 -3.34 -3.47 -3.99
N PHE A 207 -2.27 -3.92 -3.36
CA PHE A 207 -0.94 -3.90 -3.96
C PHE A 207 -0.82 -4.83 -5.15
N VAL A 208 -1.18 -6.10 -5.00
CA VAL A 208 -1.03 -7.07 -6.10
C VAL A 208 -1.94 -6.70 -7.27
N ARG A 209 -3.19 -6.32 -6.98
CA ARG A 209 -4.14 -5.91 -8.01
C ARG A 209 -3.64 -4.69 -8.79
N ASN A 210 -3.21 -3.63 -8.09
CA ASN A 210 -2.73 -2.42 -8.74
C ASN A 210 -1.39 -2.63 -9.45
N ALA A 211 -0.45 -3.40 -8.86
CA ALA A 211 0.80 -3.73 -9.50
C ALA A 211 0.59 -4.40 -10.86
N VAL A 212 -0.22 -5.46 -10.90
CA VAL A 212 -0.52 -6.19 -12.14
C VAL A 212 -1.23 -5.28 -13.16
N ARG A 213 -2.20 -4.49 -12.70
CA ARG A 213 -2.95 -3.56 -13.56
C ARG A 213 -2.05 -2.46 -14.12
N ALA A 214 -1.20 -1.85 -13.29
CA ALA A 214 -0.30 -0.79 -13.69
C ALA A 214 0.76 -1.30 -14.70
N LEU A 215 1.42 -2.41 -14.38
CA LEU A 215 2.41 -3.03 -15.27
C LEU A 215 1.79 -3.44 -16.60
N LYS A 216 0.55 -3.97 -16.60
CA LYS A 216 -0.14 -4.35 -17.83
C LYS A 216 -0.46 -3.16 -18.74
N ILE A 217 -0.76 -1.99 -18.15
CA ILE A 217 -1.02 -0.76 -18.93
C ILE A 217 0.26 -0.26 -19.61
N VAL A 218 1.39 -0.27 -18.91
CA VAL A 218 2.66 0.27 -19.43
C VAL A 218 3.45 -0.73 -20.24
N ALA A 219 3.19 -2.03 -20.12
CA ALA A 219 3.90 -3.08 -20.85
C ALA A 219 3.82 -2.87 -22.38
N PRO A 220 4.90 -3.16 -23.14
CA PRO A 220 4.84 -3.20 -24.58
C PRO A 220 3.72 -4.12 -25.07
N GLU A 221 2.85 -3.63 -25.95
CA GLU A 221 1.68 -4.35 -26.48
C GLU A 221 0.75 -4.90 -25.38
N HIS A 222 0.79 -4.33 -24.16
CA HIS A 222 0.06 -4.81 -22.97
C HIS A 222 0.42 -6.25 -22.54
N ASP A 223 1.59 -6.76 -22.95
CA ASP A 223 2.07 -8.09 -22.61
C ASP A 223 3.17 -8.03 -21.54
N LEU A 224 2.86 -8.50 -20.33
CA LEU A 224 3.79 -8.51 -19.21
C LEU A 224 5.06 -9.33 -19.46
N ARG A 225 5.02 -10.32 -20.37
CA ARG A 225 6.18 -11.14 -20.74
C ARG A 225 7.26 -10.37 -21.50
N LYS A 226 6.91 -9.18 -22.03
CA LYS A 226 7.82 -8.28 -22.71
C LYS A 226 8.59 -7.34 -21.78
N ILE A 227 8.33 -7.40 -20.48
CA ILE A 227 9.09 -6.69 -19.45
C ILE A 227 10.24 -7.58 -19.01
N SER A 228 11.47 -7.12 -19.20
CA SER A 228 12.68 -7.89 -18.85
C SER A 228 13.03 -7.80 -17.38
N ASN A 229 12.80 -6.64 -16.76
CA ASN A 229 13.09 -6.37 -15.36
C ASN A 229 12.01 -5.45 -14.75
N VAL A 230 11.74 -5.66 -13.47
CA VAL A 230 10.89 -4.77 -12.65
C VAL A 230 11.70 -4.34 -11.43
N VAL A 231 11.70 -3.03 -11.15
CA VAL A 231 12.31 -2.40 -9.98
C VAL A 231 11.24 -1.67 -9.18
#